data_2ae17c5672479b1eb3a00c3c8fb75f2d
#
_entry.id   2ae17c5672479b1eb3a00c3c8fb75f2d
#
_cell.length_a   1.000
_cell.length_b   1.000
_cell.length_c   1.000
_cell.angle_alpha   90.00
_cell.angle_beta   90.00
_cell.angle_gamma   90.00
#
_symmetry.space_group_name_H-M   'P 1'
#
loop_
_entity.id
_entity.type
_entity.pdbx_description
1 polymer ?
#
loop_
_entity_poly.entity_id
_entity_poly.type
_entity_poly.pdbx_seq_one_letter_code
_entity_poly.pdbx_strand_id
1 'polypeptide(L)'
;MPQRWPPALRAIIWLDAVLLFAAGLALGGKPPALGVGIDPWTWLALGGSALTAVLAALAAFHLSLPSASHVWAQLPAPAVVLWITGSVGCLTMPADATALGGALPAAGECLGFLLMTGLPLLALMVFMLWRAAPLVPRRVLSMGALACAGAAASLLTLVHPHPASVLDLCAHLTAIVVVIGIGAAVASLSRRQRRSGC
;
A
#
# COMPACT_ATOMS: atom_id res chain seq x y z
N MET A 1 -13.27 -21.84 -21.54
CA MET A 1 -12.67 -20.54 -21.09
C MET A 1 -12.47 -20.63 -19.58
N PRO A 2 -11.30 -20.38 -19.02
CA PRO A 2 -11.13 -20.42 -17.56
C PRO A 2 -12.05 -19.37 -16.94
N GLN A 3 -12.84 -19.80 -15.98
CA GLN A 3 -13.81 -18.97 -15.27
C GLN A 3 -13.05 -17.83 -14.56
N ARG A 4 -13.16 -16.60 -15.06
CA ARG A 4 -12.50 -15.43 -14.46
C ARG A 4 -13.28 -15.00 -13.24
N TRP A 5 -12.67 -15.09 -12.08
CA TRP A 5 -13.27 -14.61 -10.84
C TRP A 5 -13.67 -13.14 -10.96
N PRO A 6 -14.81 -12.73 -10.39
CA PRO A 6 -15.26 -11.35 -10.41
C PRO A 6 -14.24 -10.44 -9.71
N PRO A 7 -14.11 -9.16 -10.13
CA PRO A 7 -13.13 -8.22 -9.57
C PRO A 7 -13.24 -8.08 -8.05
N ALA A 8 -14.44 -8.01 -7.52
CA ALA A 8 -14.70 -7.91 -6.09
C ALA A 8 -14.14 -9.11 -5.31
N LEU A 9 -14.34 -10.34 -5.81
CA LEU A 9 -13.80 -11.54 -5.17
C LEU A 9 -12.27 -11.53 -5.14
N ARG A 10 -11.63 -11.05 -6.22
CA ARG A 10 -10.18 -10.91 -6.27
C ARG A 10 -9.66 -9.88 -5.25
N ALA A 11 -10.40 -8.76 -5.11
CA ALA A 11 -10.07 -7.76 -4.11
C ALA A 11 -10.21 -8.34 -2.69
N ILE A 12 -11.27 -9.10 -2.40
CA ILE A 12 -11.46 -9.78 -1.12
C ILE A 12 -10.30 -10.73 -0.82
N ILE A 13 -9.95 -11.62 -1.75
CA ILE A 13 -8.84 -12.58 -1.57
C ILE A 13 -7.52 -11.85 -1.30
N TRP A 14 -7.26 -10.74 -1.98
CA TRP A 14 -6.06 -9.95 -1.73
C TRP A 14 -6.09 -9.27 -0.36
N LEU A 15 -7.24 -8.72 0.06
CA LEU A 15 -7.42 -8.13 1.39
C LEU A 15 -7.31 -9.19 2.49
N ASP A 16 -7.82 -10.39 2.28
CA ASP A 16 -7.63 -11.52 3.22
C ASP A 16 -6.13 -11.83 3.40
N ALA A 17 -5.33 -11.78 2.32
CA ALA A 17 -3.89 -11.93 2.43
C ALA A 17 -3.25 -10.81 3.26
N VAL A 18 -3.71 -9.56 3.14
CA VAL A 18 -3.27 -8.43 4.00
C VAL A 18 -3.63 -8.72 5.47
N LEU A 19 -4.85 -9.18 5.75
CA LEU A 19 -5.28 -9.52 7.11
C LEU A 19 -4.50 -10.69 7.71
N LEU A 20 -4.20 -11.71 6.90
CA LEU A 20 -3.34 -12.82 7.33
C LEU A 20 -1.92 -12.35 7.65
N PHE A 21 -1.40 -11.39 6.88
CA PHE A 21 -0.11 -10.78 7.17
C PHE A 21 -0.15 -9.99 8.50
N ALA A 22 -1.21 -9.21 8.72
CA ALA A 22 -1.45 -8.51 9.99
C ALA A 22 -1.54 -9.48 11.19
N ALA A 23 -2.27 -10.58 11.03
CA ALA A 23 -2.38 -11.61 12.06
C ALA A 23 -1.02 -12.27 12.33
N GLY A 24 -0.22 -12.54 11.30
CA GLY A 24 1.13 -13.07 11.44
C GLY A 24 2.05 -12.16 12.25
N LEU A 25 1.96 -10.83 12.02
CA LEU A 25 2.70 -9.83 12.79
C LEU A 25 2.28 -9.83 14.27
N ALA A 26 0.98 -9.89 14.54
CA ALA A 26 0.45 -9.91 15.89
C ALA A 26 0.88 -11.18 16.66
N LEU A 27 0.84 -12.34 16.00
CA LEU A 27 1.30 -13.62 16.58
C LEU A 27 2.82 -13.68 16.74
N GLY A 28 3.57 -12.97 15.89
CA GLY A 28 5.03 -12.84 15.98
C GLY A 28 5.53 -11.92 17.09
N GLY A 29 4.66 -11.53 18.04
CA GLY A 29 5.03 -10.71 19.20
C GLY A 29 5.05 -9.20 18.92
N LYS A 30 4.46 -8.76 17.84
CA LYS A 30 4.21 -7.34 17.52
C LYS A 30 2.70 -7.05 17.62
N PRO A 31 2.14 -6.99 18.85
CA PRO A 31 0.71 -6.73 19.02
C PRO A 31 0.38 -5.33 18.49
N PRO A 32 -0.85 -5.11 18.00
CA PRO A 32 -1.28 -3.80 17.54
C PRO A 32 -1.11 -2.77 18.66
N ALA A 33 -0.44 -1.67 18.35
CA ALA A 33 -0.23 -0.55 19.28
C ALA A 33 -1.51 0.31 19.43
N LEU A 34 -2.69 -0.29 19.26
CA LEU A 34 -4.00 0.36 19.42
C LEU A 34 -4.32 0.52 20.90
N GLY A 35 -3.68 1.49 21.56
CA GLY A 35 -3.88 1.82 22.96
C GLY A 35 -4.67 3.11 23.18
N VAL A 36 -5.06 3.33 24.42
CA VAL A 36 -5.61 4.61 24.90
C VAL A 36 -4.53 5.68 24.75
N GLY A 37 -4.83 6.77 24.04
CA GLY A 37 -3.89 7.90 23.86
C GLY A 37 -3.34 8.08 22.45
N ILE A 38 -3.83 7.32 21.46
CA ILE A 38 -3.48 7.57 20.06
C ILE A 38 -4.11 8.91 19.63
N ASP A 39 -3.28 9.79 19.09
CA ASP A 39 -3.71 11.09 18.63
C ASP A 39 -4.65 11.00 17.39
N PRO A 40 -5.52 12.02 17.17
CA PRO A 40 -6.47 12.00 16.06
C PRO A 40 -5.81 11.94 14.67
N TRP A 41 -4.60 12.48 14.52
CA TRP A 41 -3.88 12.47 13.24
C TRP A 41 -3.40 11.07 12.88
N THR A 42 -2.94 10.31 13.86
CA THR A 42 -2.57 8.89 13.68
C THR A 42 -3.78 8.06 13.27
N TRP A 43 -4.97 8.28 13.88
CA TRP A 43 -6.21 7.63 13.45
C TRP A 43 -6.59 8.01 12.02
N LEU A 44 -6.42 9.29 11.65
CA LEU A 44 -6.71 9.76 10.30
C LEU A 44 -5.74 9.16 9.27
N ALA A 45 -4.45 9.08 9.60
CA ALA A 45 -3.44 8.45 8.76
C ALA A 45 -3.70 6.94 8.57
N LEU A 46 -3.99 6.22 9.65
CA LEU A 46 -4.32 4.80 9.63
C LEU A 46 -5.60 4.54 8.82
N GLY A 47 -6.68 5.25 9.11
CA GLY A 47 -7.94 5.11 8.39
C GLY A 47 -7.81 5.48 6.92
N GLY A 48 -7.10 6.56 6.61
CA GLY A 48 -6.82 7.00 5.24
C GLY A 48 -5.99 5.99 4.45
N SER A 49 -4.93 5.44 5.05
CA SER A 49 -4.09 4.43 4.38
C SER A 49 -4.84 3.10 4.19
N ALA A 50 -5.58 2.63 5.19
CA ALA A 50 -6.39 1.43 5.09
C ALA A 50 -7.49 1.56 4.02
N LEU A 51 -8.20 2.69 4.01
CA LEU A 51 -9.22 2.98 3.01
C LEU A 51 -8.60 3.10 1.60
N THR A 52 -7.41 3.70 1.49
CA THR A 52 -6.65 3.75 0.24
C THR A 52 -6.32 2.34 -0.24
N ALA A 53 -5.87 1.44 0.62
CA ALA A 53 -5.58 0.06 0.28
C ALA A 53 -6.80 -0.64 -0.32
N VAL A 54 -7.96 -0.53 0.34
CA VAL A 54 -9.22 -1.15 -0.10
C VAL A 54 -9.68 -0.58 -1.45
N LEU A 55 -9.79 0.76 -1.54
CA LEU A 55 -10.33 1.42 -2.73
C LEU A 55 -9.40 1.28 -3.94
N ALA A 56 -8.08 1.34 -3.73
CA ALA A 56 -7.10 1.14 -4.79
C ALA A 56 -7.05 -0.32 -5.26
N ALA A 57 -7.22 -1.31 -4.37
CA ALA A 57 -7.33 -2.72 -4.77
C ALA A 57 -8.59 -2.97 -5.60
N LEU A 58 -9.74 -2.46 -5.15
CA LEU A 58 -10.99 -2.51 -5.93
C LEU A 58 -10.81 -1.86 -7.30
N ALA A 59 -10.21 -0.66 -7.34
CA ALA A 59 -9.95 0.05 -8.58
C ALA A 59 -9.04 -0.76 -9.52
N ALA A 60 -7.94 -1.35 -9.01
CA ALA A 60 -7.01 -2.14 -9.81
C ALA A 60 -7.72 -3.35 -10.46
N PHE A 61 -8.50 -4.11 -9.69
CA PHE A 61 -9.20 -5.27 -10.22
C PHE A 61 -10.35 -4.91 -11.17
N HIS A 62 -11.08 -3.82 -10.94
CA HIS A 62 -12.11 -3.34 -11.86
C HIS A 62 -11.50 -2.81 -13.16
N LEU A 63 -10.45 -1.97 -13.09
CA LEU A 63 -9.75 -1.44 -14.26
C LEU A 63 -9.03 -2.53 -15.09
N SER A 64 -8.87 -3.75 -14.57
CA SER A 64 -8.38 -4.89 -15.34
C SER A 64 -9.40 -5.42 -16.36
N LEU A 65 -10.66 -4.98 -16.29
CA LEU A 65 -11.71 -5.32 -17.26
C LEU A 65 -11.68 -4.32 -18.43
N PRO A 66 -11.80 -4.78 -19.69
CA PRO A 66 -11.76 -3.89 -20.86
C PRO A 66 -12.88 -2.84 -20.89
N SER A 67 -14.04 -3.15 -20.28
CA SER A 67 -15.22 -2.29 -20.21
C SER A 67 -15.27 -1.38 -19.00
N ALA A 68 -14.22 -1.35 -18.18
CA ALA A 68 -14.23 -0.58 -16.94
C ALA A 68 -14.20 0.93 -17.21
N SER A 69 -15.07 1.65 -16.50
CA SER A 69 -15.09 3.11 -16.51
C SER A 69 -13.82 3.70 -15.88
N HIS A 70 -13.33 4.81 -16.42
CA HIS A 70 -12.19 5.55 -15.87
C HIS A 70 -12.44 6.12 -14.46
N VAL A 71 -13.69 6.22 -14.03
CA VAL A 71 -14.09 6.68 -12.69
C VAL A 71 -13.45 5.83 -11.59
N TRP A 72 -13.23 4.54 -11.83
CA TRP A 72 -12.55 3.66 -10.88
C TRP A 72 -11.14 4.14 -10.51
N ALA A 73 -10.44 4.82 -11.42
CA ALA A 73 -9.10 5.35 -11.15
C ALA A 73 -9.12 6.54 -10.15
N GLN A 74 -10.26 7.20 -9.98
CA GLN A 74 -10.42 8.34 -9.06
C GLN A 74 -10.91 7.88 -7.67
N LEU A 75 -11.41 6.64 -7.56
CA LEU A 75 -12.01 6.13 -6.34
C LEU A 75 -11.11 6.24 -5.10
N PRO A 76 -9.80 5.95 -5.14
CA PRO A 76 -8.94 6.05 -3.97
C PRO A 76 -8.53 7.51 -3.64
N ALA A 77 -8.75 8.50 -4.52
CA ALA A 77 -8.24 9.85 -4.32
C ALA A 77 -8.67 10.51 -3.00
N PRO A 78 -9.94 10.46 -2.55
CA PRO A 78 -10.32 11.04 -1.26
C PRO A 78 -9.59 10.37 -0.08
N ALA A 79 -9.40 9.04 -0.14
CA ALA A 79 -8.72 8.30 0.91
C ALA A 79 -7.22 8.65 0.96
N VAL A 80 -6.58 8.85 -0.19
CA VAL A 80 -5.20 9.33 -0.28
C VAL A 80 -5.07 10.72 0.34
N VAL A 81 -6.03 11.62 0.10
CA VAL A 81 -6.03 12.95 0.71
C VAL A 81 -6.14 12.83 2.24
N LEU A 82 -7.03 12.01 2.76
CA LEU A 82 -7.14 11.75 4.20
C LEU A 82 -5.82 11.20 4.77
N TRP A 83 -5.20 10.24 4.08
CA TRP A 83 -3.92 9.68 4.49
C TRP A 83 -2.82 10.73 4.56
N ILE A 84 -2.66 11.54 3.51
CA ILE A 84 -1.67 12.62 3.48
C ILE A 84 -1.94 13.63 4.58
N THR A 85 -3.20 14.05 4.77
CA THR A 85 -3.59 15.00 5.81
C THR A 85 -3.24 14.47 7.20
N GLY A 86 -3.57 13.21 7.48
CA GLY A 86 -3.21 12.56 8.75
C GLY A 86 -1.70 12.50 8.95
N SER A 87 -0.95 12.10 7.93
CA SER A 87 0.52 12.00 7.99
C SER A 87 1.19 13.36 8.21
N VAL A 88 0.71 14.42 7.55
CA VAL A 88 1.20 15.79 7.77
C VAL A 88 0.79 16.30 9.16
N GLY A 89 -0.43 16.00 9.60
CA GLY A 89 -0.90 16.35 10.95
C GLY A 89 -0.02 15.76 12.06
N CYS A 90 0.44 14.51 11.89
CA CYS A 90 1.37 13.89 12.83
C CYS A 90 2.69 14.67 12.99
N LEU A 91 3.15 15.39 11.96
CA LEU A 91 4.36 16.22 12.04
C LEU A 91 4.18 17.48 12.88
N THR A 92 2.95 17.89 13.15
CA THR A 92 2.67 19.08 14.01
C THR A 92 2.70 18.74 15.50
N MET A 93 2.79 17.45 15.85
CA MET A 93 2.90 17.02 17.24
C MET A 93 4.30 17.32 17.79
N PRO A 94 4.41 17.71 19.07
CA PRO A 94 5.70 17.94 19.70
C PRO A 94 6.53 16.65 19.65
N ALA A 95 7.66 16.69 18.93
CA ALA A 95 8.61 15.60 18.95
C ALA A 95 9.45 15.73 20.23
N ASP A 96 9.60 14.65 20.98
CA ASP A 96 10.55 14.61 22.10
C ASP A 96 11.96 14.89 21.58
N ALA A 97 12.63 15.87 22.16
CA ALA A 97 13.98 16.31 21.75
C ALA A 97 15.02 15.16 21.80
N THR A 98 14.72 14.08 22.54
CA THR A 98 15.54 12.86 22.62
C THR A 98 15.47 11.99 21.37
N ALA A 99 14.47 12.20 20.50
CA ALA A 99 14.24 11.37 19.32
C ALA A 99 15.23 11.64 18.16
N LEU A 100 15.95 12.78 18.17
CA LEU A 100 16.84 13.15 17.06
C LEU A 100 18.02 12.18 16.86
N GLY A 101 18.56 11.59 17.93
CA GLY A 101 19.66 10.62 17.83
C GLY A 101 19.29 9.25 17.28
N GLY A 102 18.01 8.88 17.36
CA GLY A 102 17.48 7.61 16.88
C GLY A 102 16.75 7.68 15.53
N ALA A 103 16.59 8.88 14.96
CA ALA A 103 15.72 9.11 13.80
C ALA A 103 16.19 8.39 12.52
N LEU A 104 17.50 8.32 12.25
CA LEU A 104 18.02 7.64 11.06
C LEU A 104 17.88 6.11 11.12
N PRO A 105 18.26 5.42 12.21
CA PRO A 105 17.99 3.98 12.34
C PRO A 105 16.49 3.66 12.26
N ALA A 106 15.64 4.43 12.95
CA ALA A 106 14.20 4.25 12.93
C ALA A 106 13.61 4.39 11.51
N ALA A 107 14.00 5.42 10.75
CA ALA A 107 13.58 5.60 9.37
C ALA A 107 14.02 4.43 8.46
N GLY A 108 15.20 3.86 8.70
CA GLY A 108 15.69 2.67 8.01
C GLY A 108 14.85 1.42 8.33
N GLU A 109 14.46 1.24 9.58
CA GLU A 109 13.58 0.15 10.00
C GLU A 109 12.18 0.30 9.39
N CYS A 110 11.62 1.52 9.39
CA CYS A 110 10.35 1.83 8.73
C CYS A 110 10.40 1.51 7.24
N LEU A 111 11.43 1.97 6.53
CA LEU A 111 11.62 1.69 5.11
C LEU A 111 11.74 0.18 4.86
N GLY A 112 12.56 -0.51 5.65
CA GLY A 112 12.72 -1.96 5.59
C GLY A 112 11.38 -2.69 5.78
N PHE A 113 10.61 -2.32 6.79
CA PHE A 113 9.28 -2.90 7.05
C PHE A 113 8.33 -2.69 5.87
N LEU A 114 8.26 -1.45 5.35
CA LEU A 114 7.40 -1.12 4.22
C LEU A 114 7.74 -1.91 2.96
N LEU A 115 9.03 -2.10 2.67
CA LEU A 115 9.47 -2.88 1.52
C LEU A 115 9.23 -4.38 1.75
N MET A 116 9.57 -4.91 2.93
CA MET A 116 9.36 -6.33 3.26
C MET A 116 7.88 -6.73 3.27
N THR A 117 6.98 -5.79 3.57
CA THR A 117 5.53 -6.00 3.53
C THR A 117 4.94 -5.70 2.16
N GLY A 118 5.32 -4.57 1.58
CA GLY A 118 4.74 -4.09 0.32
C GLY A 118 5.13 -4.93 -0.89
N LEU A 119 6.37 -5.44 -0.97
CA LEU A 119 6.83 -6.22 -2.12
C LEU A 119 6.14 -7.58 -2.26
N PRO A 120 5.95 -8.40 -1.21
CA PRO A 120 5.17 -9.63 -1.30
C PRO A 120 3.71 -9.37 -1.68
N LEU A 121 3.08 -8.34 -1.08
CA LEU A 121 1.72 -7.95 -1.45
C LEU A 121 1.61 -7.48 -2.90
N LEU A 122 2.62 -6.74 -3.40
CA LEU A 122 2.70 -6.35 -4.80
C LEU A 122 2.89 -7.58 -5.71
N ALA A 123 3.75 -8.52 -5.36
CA ALA A 123 3.94 -9.74 -6.12
C ALA A 123 2.64 -10.54 -6.25
N LEU A 124 1.90 -10.70 -5.14
CA LEU A 124 0.58 -11.32 -5.14
C LEU A 124 -0.42 -10.55 -6.02
N MET A 125 -0.48 -9.22 -5.87
CA MET A 125 -1.34 -8.36 -6.69
C MET A 125 -1.05 -8.52 -8.18
N VAL A 126 0.23 -8.44 -8.57
CA VAL A 126 0.69 -8.61 -9.95
C VAL A 126 0.32 -10.00 -10.49
N PHE A 127 0.55 -11.05 -9.71
CA PHE A 127 0.19 -12.42 -10.08
C PHE A 127 -1.32 -12.56 -10.35
N MET A 128 -2.16 -12.01 -9.46
CA MET A 128 -3.62 -12.04 -9.62
C MET A 128 -4.09 -11.23 -10.84
N LEU A 129 -3.47 -10.07 -11.10
CA LEU A 129 -3.76 -9.24 -12.27
C LEU A 129 -3.35 -9.92 -13.57
N TRP A 130 -2.17 -10.55 -13.63
CA TRP A 130 -1.72 -11.28 -14.83
C TRP A 130 -2.62 -12.46 -15.18
N ARG A 131 -3.11 -13.19 -14.18
CA ARG A 131 -4.06 -14.27 -14.42
C ARG A 131 -5.40 -13.79 -14.97
N ALA A 132 -5.78 -12.54 -14.65
CA ALA A 132 -7.06 -11.98 -15.07
C ALA A 132 -7.00 -11.31 -16.43
N ALA A 133 -5.91 -10.64 -16.76
CA ALA A 133 -5.73 -9.89 -18.00
C ALA A 133 -4.26 -9.97 -18.44
N PRO A 134 -3.97 -10.64 -19.57
CA PRO A 134 -2.58 -10.78 -20.04
C PRO A 134 -1.92 -9.45 -20.48
N LEU A 135 -2.72 -8.40 -20.66
CA LEU A 135 -2.26 -7.05 -20.96
C LEU A 135 -2.68 -6.14 -19.80
N VAL A 136 -1.80 -6.00 -18.81
CA VAL A 136 -2.09 -5.12 -17.67
C VAL A 136 -1.63 -3.69 -18.02
N PRO A 137 -2.57 -2.73 -18.14
CA PRO A 137 -2.21 -1.32 -18.38
C PRO A 137 -1.40 -0.76 -17.20
N ARG A 138 -0.56 0.26 -17.48
CA ARG A 138 0.20 0.94 -16.41
C ARG A 138 -0.71 1.43 -15.28
N ARG A 139 -1.89 1.96 -15.63
CA ARG A 139 -2.89 2.45 -14.65
C ARG A 139 -3.35 1.38 -13.67
N VAL A 140 -3.55 0.15 -14.13
CA VAL A 140 -3.95 -0.97 -13.27
C VAL A 140 -2.85 -1.31 -12.28
N LEU A 141 -1.60 -1.37 -12.74
CA LEU A 141 -0.47 -1.67 -11.87
C LEU A 141 -0.15 -0.53 -10.90
N SER A 142 -0.31 0.75 -11.31
CA SER A 142 -0.13 1.85 -10.36
C SER A 142 -1.20 1.85 -9.26
N MET A 143 -2.47 1.50 -9.58
CA MET A 143 -3.51 1.32 -8.57
C MET A 143 -3.20 0.13 -7.64
N GLY A 144 -2.75 -1.00 -8.20
CA GLY A 144 -2.32 -2.14 -7.40
C GLY A 144 -1.12 -1.82 -6.48
N ALA A 145 -0.14 -1.07 -6.98
CA ALA A 145 0.99 -0.61 -6.19
C ALA A 145 0.57 0.38 -5.08
N LEU A 146 -0.38 1.28 -5.38
CA LEU A 146 -0.96 2.17 -4.39
C LEU A 146 -1.71 1.39 -3.30
N ALA A 147 -2.44 0.33 -3.66
CA ALA A 147 -3.09 -0.56 -2.70
C ALA A 147 -2.06 -1.21 -1.76
N CYS A 148 -0.96 -1.72 -2.31
CA CYS A 148 0.11 -2.34 -1.52
C CYS A 148 0.81 -1.32 -0.60
N ALA A 149 1.04 -0.10 -1.07
CA ALA A 149 1.62 0.97 -0.27
C ALA A 149 0.71 1.37 0.89
N GLY A 150 -0.61 1.54 0.63
CA GLY A 150 -1.60 1.83 1.68
C GLY A 150 -1.70 0.71 2.71
N ALA A 151 -1.70 -0.56 2.27
CA ALA A 151 -1.72 -1.72 3.18
C ALA A 151 -0.46 -1.77 4.05
N ALA A 152 0.74 -1.62 3.45
CA ALA A 152 1.99 -1.62 4.19
C ALA A 152 2.08 -0.49 5.21
N ALA A 153 1.61 0.72 4.84
CA ALA A 153 1.55 1.86 5.75
C ALA A 153 0.58 1.63 6.92
N SER A 154 -0.60 1.05 6.65
CA SER A 154 -1.55 0.70 7.71
C SER A 154 -0.96 -0.31 8.69
N LEU A 155 -0.28 -1.35 8.17
CA LEU A 155 0.37 -2.36 8.99
C LEU A 155 1.52 -1.78 9.82
N LEU A 156 2.29 -0.85 9.24
CA LEU A 156 3.35 -0.15 9.99
C LEU A 156 2.77 0.67 11.14
N THR A 157 1.71 1.45 10.90
CA THR A 157 1.05 2.26 11.94
C THR A 157 0.52 1.37 13.06
N LEU A 158 0.08 0.14 12.77
CA LEU A 158 -0.39 -0.80 13.79
C LEU A 158 0.73 -1.35 14.68
N VAL A 159 1.97 -1.48 14.18
CA VAL A 159 3.08 -2.10 14.93
C VAL A 159 4.12 -1.09 15.44
N HIS A 160 4.08 0.15 14.96
CA HIS A 160 5.02 1.21 15.32
C HIS A 160 4.29 2.43 15.89
N PRO A 161 4.19 2.57 17.22
CA PRO A 161 3.46 3.68 17.85
C PRO A 161 4.30 4.96 18.02
N HIS A 162 5.36 5.13 17.23
CA HIS A 162 6.24 6.30 17.38
C HIS A 162 5.67 7.55 16.69
N PRO A 163 5.89 8.74 17.26
CA PRO A 163 5.52 9.99 16.61
C PRO A 163 6.24 10.09 15.26
N ALA A 164 5.48 10.42 14.20
CA ALA A 164 6.02 10.53 12.86
C ALA A 164 7.07 11.64 12.80
N SER A 165 8.25 11.30 12.34
CA SER A 165 9.30 12.28 12.02
C SER A 165 9.26 12.64 10.53
N VAL A 166 9.87 13.76 10.15
CA VAL A 166 10.05 14.12 8.73
C VAL A 166 10.81 13.02 7.98
N LEU A 167 11.79 12.36 8.64
CA LEU A 167 12.54 11.25 8.06
C LEU A 167 11.65 10.03 7.82
N ASP A 168 10.72 9.72 8.73
CA ASP A 168 9.75 8.64 8.53
C ASP A 168 8.84 8.93 7.35
N LEU A 169 8.37 10.17 7.21
CA LEU A 169 7.57 10.57 6.05
C LEU A 169 8.37 10.43 4.75
N CYS A 170 9.63 10.84 4.73
CA CYS A 170 10.52 10.63 3.58
C CYS A 170 10.73 9.14 3.27
N ALA A 171 10.91 8.30 4.29
CA ALA A 171 11.03 6.85 4.14
C ALA A 171 9.75 6.24 3.54
N HIS A 172 8.57 6.66 4.02
CA HIS A 172 7.28 6.25 3.47
C HIS A 172 7.13 6.65 1.99
N LEU A 173 7.41 7.91 1.65
CA LEU A 173 7.33 8.39 0.27
C LEU A 173 8.31 7.62 -0.63
N THR A 174 9.52 7.36 -0.15
CA THR A 174 10.53 6.57 -0.87
C THR A 174 10.02 5.15 -1.11
N ALA A 175 9.47 4.48 -0.10
CA ALA A 175 8.89 3.14 -0.24
C ALA A 175 7.75 3.11 -1.26
N ILE A 176 6.84 4.09 -1.21
CA ILE A 176 5.72 4.21 -2.16
C ILE A 176 6.25 4.37 -3.59
N VAL A 177 7.22 5.26 -3.81
CA VAL A 177 7.83 5.50 -5.13
C VAL A 177 8.51 4.23 -5.64
N VAL A 178 9.25 3.51 -4.79
CA VAL A 178 9.90 2.25 -5.14
C VAL A 178 8.88 1.19 -5.53
N VAL A 179 7.84 0.98 -4.72
CA VAL A 179 6.79 -0.03 -5.00
C VAL A 179 6.04 0.28 -6.30
N ILE A 180 5.65 1.55 -6.50
CA ILE A 180 5.00 2.00 -7.75
C ILE A 180 5.97 1.86 -8.94
N GLY A 181 7.23 2.24 -8.77
CA GLY A 181 8.27 2.14 -9.79
C GLY A 181 8.50 0.70 -10.23
N ILE A 182 8.60 -0.25 -9.30
CA ILE A 182 8.70 -1.68 -9.59
C ILE A 182 7.46 -2.16 -10.35
N GLY A 183 6.26 -1.80 -9.90
CA GLY A 183 5.02 -2.13 -10.60
C GLY A 183 5.00 -1.61 -12.05
N ALA A 184 5.43 -0.37 -12.26
CA ALA A 184 5.52 0.24 -13.59
C ALA A 184 6.59 -0.43 -14.47
N ALA A 185 7.74 -0.80 -13.90
CA ALA A 185 8.81 -1.52 -14.60
C ALA A 185 8.35 -2.90 -15.05
N VAL A 186 7.71 -3.67 -14.18
CA VAL A 186 7.12 -4.98 -14.50
C VAL A 186 6.11 -4.86 -15.66
N ALA A 187 5.25 -3.82 -15.64
CA ALA A 187 4.32 -3.56 -16.75
C ALA A 187 5.01 -3.25 -18.07
N SER A 188 6.16 -2.58 -18.03
CA SER A 188 6.91 -2.21 -19.23
C SER A 188 7.62 -3.42 -19.86
N LEU A 189 8.20 -4.28 -19.02
CA LEU A 189 8.89 -5.50 -19.44
C LEU A 189 7.93 -6.49 -20.10
N SER A 190 6.77 -6.69 -19.50
CA SER A 190 5.72 -7.58 -20.05
C SER A 190 5.26 -7.16 -21.45
N ARG A 191 5.28 -5.87 -21.76
CA ARG A 191 4.96 -5.35 -23.10
C ARG A 191 6.08 -5.54 -24.10
N ARG A 192 7.34 -5.41 -23.69
CA ARG A 192 8.51 -5.61 -24.57
C ARG A 192 8.61 -7.06 -25.03
N GLN A 193 8.48 -8.01 -24.12
CA GLN A 193 8.54 -9.44 -24.44
C GLN A 193 7.50 -9.87 -25.48
N ARG A 194 6.31 -9.26 -25.48
CA ARG A 194 5.26 -9.56 -26.46
C ARG A 194 5.52 -8.95 -27.85
N ARG A 195 6.25 -7.82 -27.89
CA ARG A 195 6.62 -7.19 -29.17
C ARG A 195 7.78 -7.92 -29.89
N SER A 196 8.66 -8.59 -29.13
CA SER A 196 9.78 -9.34 -29.66
C SER A 196 9.45 -10.80 -30.01
N GLY A 197 8.29 -11.29 -29.65
CA GLY A 197 7.80 -12.66 -29.94
C GLY A 197 6.86 -12.77 -31.15
N CYS A 198 6.64 -11.69 -31.90
CA CYS A 198 6.02 -11.65 -33.22
C CYS A 198 7.09 -11.33 -34.26
#